data_dc8cd8ac31e79a047d47e73544812ac5
#
_entry.id   dc8cd8ac31e79a047d47e73544812ac5
#
_cell.length_a   1.000
_cell.length_b   1.000
_cell.length_c   1.000
_cell.angle_alpha   90.00
_cell.angle_beta   90.00
_cell.angle_gamma   90.00
#
_symmetry.space_group_name_H-M   'P 1'
#
loop_
_entity.id
_entity.type
_entity.pdbx_description
1 polymer ?
#
loop_
_entity_poly.entity_id
_entity_poly.type
_entity_poly.pdbx_seq_one_letter_code
_entity_poly.pdbx_strand_id
1 'polypeptide(L)'
;MSENGTPPRSSDNEVPGIDSQLPTALHVAGLTLSRTESPPPLACWTGYFAESAGADRIAMSLVIEPAAPPDESTLQLAHDVVSRFGVFVDQALEYCRTRLRERHFELTTDELNWLDLPELPIAAPEATVWADQTWAIRFTESRLRLADPHGILVTFNRTQPVDLQGLTDEY
;
A
#
# COMPACT_ATOMS: atom_id res chain seq x y z
N MET A 1 48.11 8.45 51.70
CA MET A 1 47.96 9.21 50.44
C MET A 1 47.46 8.24 49.39
N SER A 2 46.17 8.24 49.13
CA SER A 2 45.51 7.35 48.17
C SER A 2 44.96 8.21 47.05
N GLU A 3 45.52 8.09 45.84
CA GLU A 3 45.03 8.74 44.64
C GLU A 3 43.92 7.90 44.01
N ASN A 4 42.72 8.48 44.02
CA ASN A 4 41.57 7.95 43.32
C ASN A 4 41.68 8.35 41.82
N GLY A 5 42.05 7.39 40.98
CA GLY A 5 41.96 7.51 39.52
C GLY A 5 40.53 7.22 39.04
N THR A 6 39.86 8.27 38.60
CA THR A 6 38.57 8.13 37.89
C THR A 6 38.83 7.59 36.48
N PRO A 7 38.17 6.50 36.05
CA PRO A 7 38.30 6.02 34.66
C PRO A 7 37.61 6.98 33.68
N PRO A 8 38.17 7.14 32.47
CA PRO A 8 37.55 7.98 31.47
C PRO A 8 36.19 7.40 31.01
N ARG A 9 35.21 8.27 30.93
CA ARG A 9 33.89 7.98 30.32
C ARG A 9 34.11 7.59 28.87
N SER A 10 33.66 6.39 28.53
CA SER A 10 33.51 5.96 27.15
C SER A 10 32.57 6.93 26.42
N SER A 11 33.08 7.55 25.41
CA SER A 11 32.29 8.32 24.45
C SER A 11 31.31 7.34 23.78
N ASP A 12 30.04 7.52 24.03
CA ASP A 12 28.95 6.88 23.29
C ASP A 12 29.11 7.23 21.82
N ASN A 13 29.62 6.30 21.04
CA ASN A 13 29.51 6.29 19.60
C ASN A 13 28.05 5.95 19.29
N GLU A 14 27.19 6.95 19.31
CA GLU A 14 25.89 6.83 18.65
C GLU A 14 26.16 6.56 17.17
N VAL A 15 25.95 5.32 16.76
CA VAL A 15 25.85 4.95 15.35
C VAL A 15 24.65 5.75 14.83
N PRO A 16 24.80 6.62 13.82
CA PRO A 16 23.68 7.37 13.29
C PRO A 16 22.62 6.37 12.84
N GLY A 17 21.43 6.45 13.44
CA GLY A 17 20.34 5.54 13.15
C GLY A 17 20.03 5.55 11.65
N ILE A 18 19.68 4.40 11.10
CA ILE A 18 19.27 4.22 9.68
C ILE A 18 18.27 5.28 9.26
N ASP A 19 17.47 5.76 10.17
CA ASP A 19 16.46 6.81 10.01
C ASP A 19 16.98 8.14 9.47
N SER A 20 18.22 8.52 9.79
CA SER A 20 18.81 9.79 9.31
C SER A 20 19.27 9.74 7.85
N GLN A 21 19.29 8.56 7.22
CA GLN A 21 19.75 8.36 5.84
C GLN A 21 18.61 8.21 4.82
N LEU A 22 17.36 8.06 5.30
CA LEU A 22 16.20 7.89 4.41
C LEU A 22 15.71 9.24 3.89
N PRO A 23 15.31 9.33 2.60
CA PRO A 23 14.78 10.56 2.04
C PRO A 23 13.47 10.97 2.74
N THR A 24 13.31 12.25 3.03
CA THR A 24 12.08 12.80 3.62
C THR A 24 10.93 12.88 2.63
N ALA A 25 11.22 12.92 1.34
CA ALA A 25 10.25 12.93 0.27
C ALA A 25 10.77 12.20 -0.97
N LEU A 26 9.86 11.63 -1.74
CA LEU A 26 10.08 11.00 -3.03
C LEU A 26 9.20 11.68 -4.08
N HIS A 27 9.67 11.73 -5.32
CA HIS A 27 8.90 12.27 -6.44
C HIS A 27 8.62 11.18 -7.47
N VAL A 28 7.34 10.88 -7.71
CA VAL A 28 6.89 9.79 -8.57
C VAL A 28 5.75 10.29 -9.46
N ALA A 29 5.93 10.29 -10.77
CA ALA A 29 4.91 10.72 -11.75
C ALA A 29 4.27 12.10 -11.43
N GLY A 30 5.07 13.05 -10.93
CA GLY A 30 4.58 14.38 -10.51
C GLY A 30 3.93 14.41 -9.12
N LEU A 31 3.79 13.27 -8.47
CA LEU A 31 3.34 13.15 -7.09
C LEU A 31 4.52 13.29 -6.13
N THR A 32 4.30 13.96 -5.01
CA THR A 32 5.23 13.97 -3.88
C THR A 32 4.72 13.03 -2.80
N LEU A 33 5.51 12.00 -2.49
CA LEU A 33 5.30 11.10 -1.36
C LEU A 33 6.16 11.60 -0.21
N SER A 34 5.54 11.96 0.90
CA SER A 34 6.23 12.38 2.13
C SER A 34 6.45 11.18 3.04
N ARG A 35 7.63 11.13 3.66
CA ARG A 35 7.92 10.09 4.65
C ARG A 35 6.96 10.20 5.83
N THR A 36 6.39 9.07 6.22
CA THR A 36 5.50 8.93 7.37
C THR A 36 6.17 8.10 8.45
N GLU A 37 5.75 8.31 9.69
CA GLU A 37 6.17 7.48 10.80
C GLU A 37 5.70 6.04 10.58
N SER A 38 6.59 5.09 10.79
CA SER A 38 6.33 3.67 10.60
C SER A 38 7.08 2.84 11.64
N PRO A 39 6.52 1.71 12.10
CA PRO A 39 7.22 0.85 13.04
C PRO A 39 8.44 0.21 12.37
N PRO A 40 9.57 0.06 13.08
CA PRO A 40 10.70 -0.73 12.59
C PRO A 40 10.26 -2.18 12.30
N PRO A 41 10.77 -2.83 11.25
CA PRO A 41 11.82 -2.39 10.32
C PRO A 41 11.32 -1.69 9.05
N LEU A 42 10.16 -1.06 9.04
CA LEU A 42 9.54 -0.47 7.85
C LEU A 42 10.01 0.97 7.59
N ALA A 43 10.05 1.35 6.33
CA ALA A 43 10.07 2.75 5.90
C ALA A 43 8.87 2.99 4.97
N CYS A 44 8.08 4.04 5.25
CA CYS A 44 6.87 4.36 4.51
C CYS A 44 6.90 5.78 3.98
N TRP A 45 6.41 5.97 2.75
CA TRP A 45 6.14 7.27 2.15
C TRP A 45 4.72 7.27 1.63
N THR A 46 3.97 8.33 1.93
CA THR A 46 2.56 8.46 1.53
C THR A 46 2.31 9.78 0.83
N GLY A 47 1.45 9.77 -0.15
CA GLY A 47 0.98 10.95 -0.87
C GLY A 47 -0.42 10.73 -1.43
N TYR A 48 -0.92 11.76 -2.12
CA TYR A 48 -2.26 11.73 -2.70
C TYR A 48 -2.23 12.29 -4.11
N PHE A 49 -2.86 11.61 -5.04
CA PHE A 49 -3.06 12.07 -6.40
C PHE A 49 -4.55 12.06 -6.78
N ALA A 50 -4.89 12.66 -7.89
CA ALA A 50 -6.21 12.61 -8.49
C ALA A 50 -6.07 12.31 -9.97
N GLU A 51 -6.93 11.47 -10.53
CA GLU A 51 -6.88 11.11 -11.95
C GLU A 51 -7.24 12.28 -12.87
N SER A 52 -8.05 13.21 -12.36
CA SER A 52 -8.44 14.43 -13.08
C SER A 52 -8.72 15.58 -12.09
N ALA A 53 -8.77 16.79 -12.64
CA ALA A 53 -9.14 17.97 -11.84
C ALA A 53 -10.57 17.82 -11.28
N GLY A 54 -10.70 17.88 -9.96
CA GLY A 54 -11.97 17.72 -9.25
C GLY A 54 -12.37 16.28 -8.92
N ALA A 55 -11.56 15.29 -9.29
CA ALA A 55 -11.75 13.92 -8.83
C ALA A 55 -11.31 13.76 -7.35
N ASP A 56 -11.82 12.71 -6.71
CA ASP A 56 -11.43 12.36 -5.36
C ASP A 56 -9.93 12.08 -5.26
N ARG A 57 -9.37 12.36 -4.10
CA ARG A 57 -7.95 12.13 -3.83
C ARG A 57 -7.74 10.65 -3.50
N ILE A 58 -6.83 10.04 -4.24
CA ILE A 58 -6.44 8.65 -4.09
C ILE A 58 -5.16 8.60 -3.25
N ALA A 59 -5.19 7.84 -2.16
CA ALA A 59 -4.00 7.62 -1.34
C ALA A 59 -3.05 6.65 -2.05
N MET A 60 -1.77 6.97 -1.99
CA MET A 60 -0.69 6.08 -2.41
C MET A 60 0.36 5.96 -1.32
N SER A 61 0.73 4.72 -1.01
CA SER A 61 1.80 4.40 -0.07
C SER A 61 2.89 3.59 -0.78
N LEU A 62 4.14 3.87 -0.40
CA LEU A 62 5.30 3.07 -0.78
C LEU A 62 5.94 2.56 0.51
N VAL A 63 6.07 1.23 0.62
CA VAL A 63 6.51 0.54 1.84
C VAL A 63 7.74 -0.30 1.54
N ILE A 64 8.81 -0.07 2.26
CA ILE A 64 10.09 -0.77 2.10
C ILE A 64 10.45 -1.50 3.38
N GLU A 65 10.68 -2.81 3.26
CA GLU A 65 11.13 -3.68 4.33
C GLU A 65 12.31 -4.56 3.86
N PRO A 66 13.46 -4.58 4.55
CA PRO A 66 13.82 -3.70 5.67
C PRO A 66 13.96 -2.24 5.25
N ALA A 67 13.84 -1.32 6.20
CA ALA A 67 13.90 0.12 5.95
C ALA A 67 15.17 0.53 5.18
N ALA A 68 14.99 0.98 3.96
CA ALA A 68 16.03 1.44 3.03
C ALA A 68 15.46 2.48 2.06
N PRO A 69 16.27 3.28 1.37
CA PRO A 69 15.80 4.04 0.23
C PRO A 69 15.22 3.10 -0.84
N PRO A 70 14.08 3.44 -1.49
CA PRO A 70 13.54 2.63 -2.58
C PRO A 70 14.53 2.59 -3.75
N ASP A 71 14.64 1.45 -4.38
CA ASP A 71 15.45 1.29 -5.59
C ASP A 71 14.73 1.84 -6.83
N GLU A 72 15.46 1.95 -7.94
CA GLU A 72 14.94 2.49 -9.19
C GLU A 72 13.77 1.65 -9.73
N SER A 73 13.80 0.34 -9.56
CA SER A 73 12.73 -0.56 -10.06
C SER A 73 11.43 -0.37 -9.28
N THR A 74 11.52 -0.15 -7.98
CA THR A 74 10.36 0.17 -7.12
C THR A 74 9.78 1.54 -7.44
N LEU A 75 10.64 2.56 -7.67
CA LEU A 75 10.19 3.89 -8.09
C LEU A 75 9.54 3.86 -9.50
N GLN A 76 10.08 3.06 -10.42
CA GLN A 76 9.48 2.89 -11.75
C GLN A 76 8.10 2.20 -11.66
N LEU A 77 7.97 1.17 -10.84
CA LEU A 77 6.67 0.52 -10.60
C LEU A 77 5.66 1.52 -10.01
N ALA A 78 6.07 2.30 -9.00
CA ALA A 78 5.23 3.33 -8.42
C ALA A 78 4.80 4.39 -9.45
N HIS A 79 5.72 4.79 -10.34
CA HIS A 79 5.41 5.69 -11.45
C HIS A 79 4.37 5.09 -12.40
N ASP A 80 4.51 3.83 -12.77
CA ASP A 80 3.59 3.15 -13.69
C ASP A 80 2.20 3.00 -13.05
N VAL A 81 2.14 2.68 -11.75
CA VAL A 81 0.89 2.59 -10.98
C VAL A 81 0.16 3.93 -10.99
N VAL A 82 0.81 5.04 -10.63
CA VAL A 82 0.19 6.37 -10.62
C VAL A 82 -0.28 6.78 -12.01
N SER A 83 0.59 6.59 -13.02
CA SER A 83 0.32 7.05 -14.39
C SER A 83 -0.82 6.31 -15.09
N ARG A 84 -1.15 5.09 -14.63
CA ARG A 84 -2.15 4.20 -15.26
C ARG A 84 -3.18 3.70 -14.26
N PHE A 85 -3.39 4.41 -13.16
CA PHE A 85 -4.16 3.92 -12.02
C PHE A 85 -5.58 3.50 -12.42
N GLY A 86 -6.31 4.32 -13.19
CA GLY A 86 -7.66 3.98 -13.64
C GLY A 86 -7.74 2.66 -14.41
N VAL A 87 -6.75 2.39 -15.27
CA VAL A 87 -6.67 1.10 -15.99
C VAL A 87 -6.53 -0.06 -15.01
N PHE A 88 -5.72 0.10 -13.97
CA PHE A 88 -5.54 -0.93 -12.95
C PHE A 88 -6.76 -1.10 -12.05
N VAL A 89 -7.48 -0.01 -11.73
CA VAL A 89 -8.77 -0.08 -11.03
C VAL A 89 -9.78 -0.90 -11.83
N ASP A 90 -9.92 -0.63 -13.14
CA ASP A 90 -10.82 -1.40 -14.01
C ASP A 90 -10.45 -2.88 -14.04
N GLN A 91 -9.15 -3.20 -14.13
CA GLN A 91 -8.66 -4.58 -14.09
C GLN A 91 -8.94 -5.25 -12.73
N ALA A 92 -8.75 -4.52 -11.63
CA ALA A 92 -9.04 -5.03 -10.28
C ALA A 92 -10.53 -5.32 -10.10
N LEU A 93 -11.40 -4.43 -10.55
CA LEU A 93 -12.86 -4.63 -10.48
C LEU A 93 -13.31 -5.83 -11.32
N GLU A 94 -12.77 -6.01 -12.52
CA GLU A 94 -13.09 -7.18 -13.35
C GLU A 94 -12.55 -8.47 -12.72
N TYR A 95 -11.37 -8.41 -12.11
CA TYR A 95 -10.82 -9.53 -11.33
C TYR A 95 -11.71 -9.87 -10.14
N CYS A 96 -12.18 -8.87 -9.38
CA CYS A 96 -13.16 -9.05 -8.31
C CYS A 96 -14.44 -9.72 -8.83
N ARG A 97 -15.00 -9.23 -9.93
CA ARG A 97 -16.21 -9.77 -10.56
C ARG A 97 -16.11 -11.26 -10.86
N THR A 98 -14.94 -11.70 -11.29
CA THR A 98 -14.68 -13.10 -11.65
C THR A 98 -14.38 -13.95 -10.42
N ARG A 99 -13.44 -13.50 -9.58
CA ARG A 99 -12.92 -14.29 -8.44
C ARG A 99 -13.95 -14.45 -7.32
N LEU A 100 -14.72 -13.40 -7.01
CA LEU A 100 -15.74 -13.43 -5.96
C LEU A 100 -16.85 -14.46 -6.18
N ARG A 101 -16.99 -15.02 -7.38
CA ARG A 101 -17.92 -16.13 -7.66
C ARG A 101 -17.40 -17.48 -7.16
N GLU A 102 -16.17 -17.57 -6.75
CA GLU A 102 -15.60 -18.81 -6.21
C GLU A 102 -16.20 -19.14 -4.85
N ARG A 103 -16.46 -20.43 -4.63
CA ARG A 103 -17.24 -20.89 -3.46
C ARG A 103 -16.62 -20.54 -2.11
N HIS A 104 -15.30 -20.39 -2.04
CA HIS A 104 -14.62 -20.11 -0.78
C HIS A 104 -14.85 -18.69 -0.24
N PHE A 105 -15.38 -17.76 -1.06
CA PHE A 105 -15.80 -16.43 -0.59
C PHE A 105 -17.17 -16.42 0.09
N GLU A 106 -17.94 -17.51 -0.02
CA GLU A 106 -19.22 -17.72 0.66
C GLU A 106 -20.23 -16.56 0.51
N LEU A 107 -20.26 -15.94 -0.67
CA LEU A 107 -21.19 -14.86 -0.95
C LEU A 107 -22.64 -15.33 -0.91
N THR A 108 -23.53 -14.50 -0.36
CA THR A 108 -24.98 -14.71 -0.43
C THR A 108 -25.51 -14.58 -1.85
N THR A 109 -26.73 -15.03 -2.07
CA THR A 109 -27.40 -14.86 -3.38
C THR A 109 -27.51 -13.38 -3.79
N ASP A 110 -27.80 -12.50 -2.83
CA ASP A 110 -27.89 -11.06 -3.10
C ASP A 110 -26.52 -10.48 -3.48
N GLU A 111 -25.46 -10.85 -2.78
CA GLU A 111 -24.09 -10.42 -3.09
C GLU A 111 -23.64 -10.95 -4.47
N LEU A 112 -24.00 -12.17 -4.83
CA LEU A 112 -23.75 -12.71 -6.16
C LEU A 112 -24.48 -11.92 -7.26
N ASN A 113 -25.73 -11.50 -7.00
CA ASN A 113 -26.47 -10.66 -7.93
C ASN A 113 -25.84 -9.28 -8.11
N TRP A 114 -25.19 -8.73 -7.06
CA TRP A 114 -24.49 -7.45 -7.17
C TRP A 114 -23.28 -7.52 -8.13
N LEU A 115 -22.68 -8.70 -8.29
CA LEU A 115 -21.57 -8.88 -9.25
C LEU A 115 -22.03 -8.75 -10.71
N ASP A 116 -23.33 -8.84 -10.99
CA ASP A 116 -23.91 -8.67 -12.33
C ASP A 116 -24.28 -7.22 -12.64
N LEU A 117 -24.19 -6.33 -11.64
CA LEU A 117 -24.45 -4.91 -11.86
C LEU A 117 -23.37 -4.28 -12.75
N PRO A 118 -23.73 -3.27 -13.55
CA PRO A 118 -22.73 -2.52 -14.33
C PRO A 118 -21.64 -1.93 -13.46
N GLU A 119 -22.02 -1.39 -12.29
CA GLU A 119 -21.11 -0.87 -11.27
C GLU A 119 -21.11 -1.82 -10.07
N LEU A 120 -19.94 -2.33 -9.71
CA LEU A 120 -19.78 -3.12 -8.51
C LEU A 120 -19.94 -2.23 -7.26
N PRO A 121 -20.51 -2.76 -6.16
CA PRO A 121 -20.60 -2.04 -4.91
C PRO A 121 -19.24 -2.05 -4.17
N ILE A 122 -18.18 -1.67 -4.85
CA ILE A 122 -16.78 -1.64 -4.42
C ILE A 122 -16.20 -0.31 -4.89
N ALA A 123 -15.69 0.50 -3.97
CA ALA A 123 -15.29 1.87 -4.25
C ALA A 123 -14.09 2.33 -3.37
N ALA A 124 -13.70 3.58 -3.54
CA ALA A 124 -12.64 4.25 -2.81
C ALA A 124 -11.29 3.48 -2.87
N PRO A 125 -10.67 3.38 -4.06
CA PRO A 125 -9.41 2.66 -4.22
C PRO A 125 -8.22 3.44 -3.64
N GLU A 126 -7.29 2.71 -3.01
CA GLU A 126 -6.00 3.20 -2.54
C GLU A 126 -4.90 2.27 -3.07
N ALA A 127 -3.69 2.78 -3.30
CA ALA A 127 -2.57 1.99 -3.79
C ALA A 127 -1.48 1.82 -2.72
N THR A 128 -0.90 0.62 -2.65
CA THR A 128 0.32 0.36 -1.88
C THR A 128 1.31 -0.40 -2.74
N VAL A 129 2.56 0.09 -2.82
CA VAL A 129 3.67 -0.54 -3.55
C VAL A 129 4.72 -1.01 -2.55
N TRP A 130 5.26 -2.23 -2.73
CA TRP A 130 6.30 -2.84 -1.91
C TRP A 130 7.61 -3.03 -2.68
N ALA A 131 8.70 -3.23 -1.94
CA ALA A 131 10.04 -3.38 -2.48
C ALA A 131 10.26 -4.62 -3.36
N ASP A 132 9.43 -5.64 -3.21
CA ASP A 132 9.50 -6.90 -3.97
C ASP A 132 8.80 -6.84 -5.34
N GLN A 133 8.46 -5.63 -5.81
CA GLN A 133 7.70 -5.37 -7.05
C GLN A 133 6.27 -5.90 -7.05
N THR A 134 5.76 -6.27 -5.90
CA THR A 134 4.32 -6.46 -5.70
C THR A 134 3.67 -5.15 -5.29
N TRP A 135 2.40 -5.03 -5.53
CA TRP A 135 1.60 -3.90 -5.12
C TRP A 135 0.14 -4.29 -5.05
N ALA A 136 -0.67 -3.47 -4.42
CA ALA A 136 -2.08 -3.76 -4.31
C ALA A 136 -2.95 -2.51 -4.45
N ILE A 137 -4.20 -2.74 -4.85
CA ILE A 137 -5.31 -1.81 -4.69
C ILE A 137 -6.16 -2.31 -3.53
N ARG A 138 -6.37 -1.45 -2.53
CA ARG A 138 -7.35 -1.65 -1.48
C ARG A 138 -8.57 -0.80 -1.80
N PHE A 139 -9.72 -1.42 -1.93
CA PHE A 139 -11.01 -0.74 -1.96
C PHE A 139 -11.54 -0.62 -0.55
N THR A 140 -11.59 0.59 -0.01
CA THR A 140 -11.95 0.84 1.39
C THR A 140 -13.46 0.85 1.62
N GLU A 141 -14.25 0.96 0.57
CA GLU A 141 -15.71 0.94 0.61
C GLU A 141 -16.25 -0.25 -0.16
N SER A 142 -17.09 -1.05 0.48
CA SER A 142 -17.79 -2.16 -0.15
C SER A 142 -19.06 -2.52 0.62
N ARG A 143 -20.06 -3.05 -0.08
CA ARG A 143 -21.27 -3.64 0.53
C ARG A 143 -21.14 -5.13 0.78
N LEU A 144 -20.08 -5.76 0.33
CA LEU A 144 -19.83 -7.18 0.53
C LEU A 144 -19.40 -7.45 1.97
N ARG A 145 -19.98 -8.46 2.61
CA ARG A 145 -19.68 -8.80 4.02
C ARG A 145 -18.21 -9.15 4.24
N LEU A 146 -17.59 -9.79 3.25
CA LEU A 146 -16.16 -10.13 3.33
C LEU A 146 -15.23 -8.89 3.36
N ALA A 147 -15.77 -7.72 3.09
CA ALA A 147 -15.03 -6.45 3.10
C ALA A 147 -15.15 -5.69 4.44
N ASP A 148 -15.98 -6.16 5.36
CA ASP A 148 -16.24 -5.47 6.62
C ASP A 148 -15.20 -5.89 7.70
N PRO A 149 -14.50 -4.94 8.34
CA PRO A 149 -14.62 -3.47 8.18
C PRO A 149 -13.55 -2.84 7.28
N HIS A 150 -12.59 -3.58 6.74
CA HIS A 150 -11.33 -3.02 6.20
C HIS A 150 -11.25 -2.99 4.67
N GLY A 151 -12.29 -3.46 3.98
CA GLY A 151 -12.36 -3.41 2.53
C GLY A 151 -11.90 -4.70 1.83
N ILE A 152 -11.60 -4.55 0.53
CA ILE A 152 -11.11 -5.63 -0.34
C ILE A 152 -9.74 -5.26 -0.86
N LEU A 153 -8.79 -6.19 -0.78
CA LEU A 153 -7.44 -6.06 -1.31
C LEU A 153 -7.30 -6.89 -2.58
N VAL A 154 -6.86 -6.26 -3.66
CA VAL A 154 -6.46 -6.93 -4.89
C VAL A 154 -4.95 -6.75 -5.07
N THR A 155 -4.21 -7.84 -5.00
CA THR A 155 -2.76 -7.85 -5.16
C THR A 155 -2.38 -8.03 -6.63
N PHE A 156 -1.39 -7.27 -7.07
CA PHE A 156 -0.83 -7.32 -8.41
C PHE A 156 0.62 -7.82 -8.37
N ASN A 157 0.97 -8.61 -9.37
CA ASN A 157 2.36 -8.82 -9.75
C ASN A 157 2.60 -8.01 -11.03
N ARG A 158 3.35 -6.92 -10.92
CA ARG A 158 3.52 -5.92 -11.99
C ARG A 158 2.19 -5.39 -12.51
N THR A 159 1.71 -5.88 -13.66
CA THR A 159 0.49 -5.40 -14.33
C THR A 159 -0.69 -6.37 -14.24
N GLN A 160 -0.53 -7.51 -13.58
CA GLN A 160 -1.56 -8.55 -13.52
C GLN A 160 -2.09 -8.69 -12.11
N PRO A 161 -3.41 -8.66 -11.89
CA PRO A 161 -3.99 -9.03 -10.61
C PRO A 161 -3.81 -10.53 -10.38
N VAL A 162 -3.32 -10.92 -9.20
CA VAL A 162 -2.95 -12.30 -8.88
C VAL A 162 -3.66 -12.86 -7.66
N ASP A 163 -4.10 -12.00 -6.74
CA ASP A 163 -4.78 -12.43 -5.52
C ASP A 163 -5.88 -11.44 -5.11
N LEU A 164 -6.87 -11.94 -4.36
CA LEU A 164 -7.99 -11.17 -3.83
C LEU A 164 -8.29 -11.64 -2.41
N GLN A 165 -8.38 -10.68 -1.49
CA GLN A 165 -8.68 -10.93 -0.08
C GLN A 165 -9.74 -9.96 0.43
N GLY A 166 -10.71 -10.47 1.19
CA GLY A 166 -11.54 -9.63 2.06
C GLY A 166 -10.79 -9.35 3.34
N LEU A 167 -10.77 -8.10 3.77
CA LEU A 167 -10.06 -7.69 4.98
C LEU A 167 -11.05 -7.60 6.14
N THR A 168 -11.14 -8.68 6.92
CA THR A 168 -11.97 -8.78 8.12
C THR A 168 -11.11 -8.69 9.39
N ASP A 169 -11.74 -8.49 10.55
CA ASP A 169 -11.03 -8.47 11.85
C ASP A 169 -10.55 -9.87 12.31
N GLU A 170 -10.79 -10.92 11.54
CA GLU A 170 -10.35 -12.27 11.86
C GLU A 170 -8.88 -12.48 11.48
N TYR A 171 -7.98 -11.94 12.32
CA TYR A 171 -6.56 -12.30 12.37
C TYR A 171 -6.13 -12.56 13.82
#